data_0d412aa3c1cd65ba2725a35baede43f3
#
_entry.id   0d412aa3c1cd65ba2725a35baede43f3
#
_cell.length_a   1.000
_cell.length_b   1.000
_cell.length_c   1.000
_cell.angle_alpha   90.00
_cell.angle_beta   90.00
_cell.angle_gamma   90.00
#
_symmetry.space_group_name_H-M   'P 1'
#
loop_
_entity.id
_entity.type
_entity.pdbx_description
1 polymer ?
#
loop_
_entity_poly.entity_id
_entity_poly.type
_entity_poly.pdbx_seq_one_letter_code
_entity_poly.pdbx_strand_id
1 'polypeptide(L)'
;MGKNDFLGGYSISDVCFNFIREILPEGKVILELGSGLGTDALSKHYTMYSIEDNSAWINKYNSTYLHVPLKKYDDIWTAPNLPGVNNAWFNPDILKQKLAFTFWDVKYDLILVDGPSGFFGRGGFLKHLDLFDTSVPMIIDDIHREEMDLMIAISEKLNKPYKTLDKYTGYIL
;
A
#
# COMPACT_ATOMS: atom_id res chain seq x y z
N MET A 1 -4.53 -20.14 -11.80
CA MET A 1 -3.76 -19.04 -12.38
C MET A 1 -3.17 -18.24 -11.24
N GLY A 2 -1.88 -17.96 -11.26
CA GLY A 2 -1.19 -17.19 -10.23
C GLY A 2 -1.51 -15.70 -10.33
N LYS A 3 -1.17 -14.92 -9.31
CA LYS A 3 -1.43 -13.48 -9.19
C LYS A 3 -0.83 -12.64 -10.34
N ASN A 4 0.12 -13.18 -11.09
CA ASN A 4 1.03 -12.40 -11.94
C ASN A 4 1.41 -13.09 -13.24
N ASP A 5 0.48 -13.31 -14.13
CA ASP A 5 0.81 -13.86 -15.44
C ASP A 5 1.55 -12.84 -16.34
N PHE A 6 1.43 -11.53 -16.07
CA PHE A 6 2.02 -10.47 -16.88
C PHE A 6 3.24 -9.78 -16.24
N LEU A 7 3.18 -9.44 -14.95
CA LEU A 7 4.23 -8.63 -14.29
C LEU A 7 5.23 -9.43 -13.45
N GLY A 8 4.98 -10.72 -13.19
CA GLY A 8 5.86 -11.58 -12.40
C GLY A 8 5.60 -11.51 -10.89
N GLY A 9 6.36 -12.26 -10.09
CA GLY A 9 6.28 -12.26 -8.62
C GLY A 9 6.64 -10.88 -8.02
N TYR A 10 6.13 -10.57 -6.83
CA TYR A 10 6.29 -9.26 -6.17
C TYR A 10 5.68 -8.10 -6.97
N SER A 11 4.50 -8.31 -7.54
CA SER A 11 3.78 -7.30 -8.31
C SER A 11 2.29 -7.34 -7.97
N ILE A 12 1.63 -6.20 -8.16
CA ILE A 12 0.16 -6.13 -8.21
C ILE A 12 -0.38 -7.01 -9.35
N SER A 13 -1.64 -7.44 -9.25
CA SER A 13 -2.29 -8.21 -10.31
C SER A 13 -2.57 -7.34 -11.56
N ASP A 14 -2.73 -7.99 -12.71
CA ASP A 14 -3.18 -7.32 -13.94
C ASP A 14 -4.54 -6.65 -13.76
N VAL A 15 -5.42 -7.26 -12.96
CA VAL A 15 -6.72 -6.68 -12.62
C VAL A 15 -6.54 -5.39 -11.84
N CYS A 16 -5.65 -5.37 -10.85
CA CYS A 16 -5.31 -4.17 -10.09
C CYS A 16 -4.74 -3.07 -11.00
N PHE A 17 -3.76 -3.41 -11.84
CA PHE A 17 -3.13 -2.46 -12.76
C PHE A 17 -4.13 -1.84 -13.72
N ASN A 18 -4.99 -2.67 -14.35
CA ASN A 18 -6.00 -2.19 -15.29
C ASN A 18 -7.06 -1.33 -14.59
N PHE A 19 -7.47 -1.71 -13.38
CA PHE A 19 -8.42 -0.93 -12.61
C PHE A 19 -7.86 0.44 -12.21
N ILE A 20 -6.59 0.54 -11.81
CA ILE A 20 -5.94 1.84 -11.56
C ILE A 20 -6.03 2.71 -12.82
N ARG A 21 -5.77 2.16 -13.99
CA ARG A 21 -5.84 2.90 -15.25
C ARG A 21 -7.27 3.30 -15.66
N GLU A 22 -8.26 2.57 -15.19
CA GLU A 22 -9.67 2.91 -15.41
C GLU A 22 -10.11 4.09 -14.55
N ILE A 23 -9.73 4.10 -13.26
CA ILE A 23 -10.22 5.10 -12.30
C ILE A 23 -9.33 6.34 -12.19
N LEU A 24 -8.06 6.24 -12.58
CA LEU A 24 -7.06 7.31 -12.39
C LEU A 24 -6.51 7.77 -13.74
N PRO A 25 -6.71 9.04 -14.14
CA PRO A 25 -6.11 9.60 -15.35
C PRO A 25 -4.58 9.53 -15.34
N GLU A 26 -3.96 9.35 -16.51
CA GLU A 26 -2.50 9.38 -16.65
C GLU A 26 -1.90 10.72 -16.15
N GLY A 27 -0.68 10.65 -15.63
CA GLY A 27 0.02 11.80 -15.06
C GLY A 27 -0.36 12.15 -13.61
N LYS A 28 -1.35 11.46 -13.05
CA LYS A 28 -1.72 11.60 -11.64
C LYS A 28 -0.66 11.02 -10.70
N VAL A 29 -0.81 11.26 -9.40
CA VAL A 29 0.14 10.89 -8.37
C VAL A 29 -0.37 9.72 -7.56
N ILE A 30 0.45 8.68 -7.41
CA ILE A 30 0.17 7.52 -6.55
C ILE A 30 1.15 7.52 -5.37
N LEU A 31 0.61 7.47 -4.15
CA LEU A 31 1.36 7.11 -2.96
C LEU A 31 1.27 5.59 -2.77
N GLU A 32 2.41 4.93 -2.79
CA GLU A 32 2.53 3.48 -2.65
C GLU A 32 3.20 3.14 -1.32
N LEU A 33 2.64 2.19 -0.59
CA LEU A 33 3.28 1.55 0.55
C LEU A 33 3.81 0.19 0.10
N GLY A 34 5.13 0.03 0.16
CA GLY A 34 5.86 -1.06 -0.51
C GLY A 34 6.28 -0.68 -1.93
N SER A 35 7.28 -1.34 -2.46
CA SER A 35 7.75 -1.15 -3.84
C SER A 35 8.09 -2.49 -4.47
N GLY A 36 7.80 -2.63 -5.75
CA GLY A 36 8.03 -3.86 -6.50
C GLY A 36 7.94 -3.69 -8.01
N LEU A 37 7.76 -4.78 -8.74
CA LEU A 37 7.57 -4.72 -10.19
C LEU A 37 6.31 -3.93 -10.58
N GLY A 38 5.31 -3.83 -9.70
CA GLY A 38 4.15 -2.96 -9.88
C GLY A 38 4.53 -1.49 -9.98
N THR A 39 5.51 -1.04 -9.19
CA THR A 39 6.05 0.32 -9.25
C THR A 39 6.65 0.64 -10.63
N ASP A 40 7.42 -0.31 -11.21
CA ASP A 40 7.97 -0.16 -12.56
C ASP A 40 6.87 0.03 -13.62
N ALA A 41 5.83 -0.80 -13.54
CA ALA A 41 4.72 -0.73 -14.49
C ALA A 41 3.92 0.56 -14.35
N LEU A 42 3.56 0.94 -13.12
CA LEU A 42 2.77 2.14 -12.83
C LEU A 42 3.53 3.43 -13.13
N SER A 43 4.83 3.47 -12.90
CA SER A 43 5.67 4.67 -13.13
C SER A 43 5.76 5.10 -14.60
N LYS A 44 5.34 4.25 -15.53
CA LYS A 44 5.22 4.58 -16.96
C LYS A 44 4.01 5.47 -17.26
N HIS A 45 3.05 5.53 -16.33
CA HIS A 45 1.78 6.23 -16.48
C HIS A 45 1.55 7.30 -15.40
N TYR A 46 2.17 7.15 -14.23
CA TYR A 46 1.90 7.95 -13.03
C TYR A 46 3.18 8.46 -12.39
N THR A 47 3.08 9.55 -11.64
CA THR A 47 4.14 9.98 -10.73
C THR A 47 4.05 9.13 -9.45
N MET A 48 5.11 8.39 -9.14
CA MET A 48 5.14 7.47 -8.02
C MET A 48 5.89 8.06 -6.83
N TYR A 49 5.31 7.90 -5.64
CA TYR A 49 5.96 8.10 -4.34
C TYR A 49 5.84 6.82 -3.55
N SER A 50 6.97 6.22 -3.16
CA SER A 50 6.99 4.90 -2.51
C SER A 50 7.59 4.98 -1.12
N ILE A 51 6.85 4.48 -0.12
CA ILE A 51 7.33 4.26 1.25
C ILE A 51 7.81 2.81 1.32
N GLU A 52 9.10 2.59 1.59
CA GLU A 52 9.72 1.27 1.50
C GLU A 52 10.67 1.02 2.68
N ASP A 53 10.65 -0.19 3.24
CA ASP A 53 11.50 -0.58 4.36
C ASP A 53 12.78 -1.29 3.93
N ASN A 54 12.75 -2.00 2.83
CA ASN A 54 13.87 -2.80 2.35
C ASN A 54 14.77 -1.98 1.41
N SER A 55 15.99 -1.70 1.87
CA SER A 55 16.96 -0.92 1.11
C SER A 55 17.29 -1.48 -0.29
N ALA A 56 17.05 -2.79 -0.52
CA ALA A 56 17.27 -3.41 -1.84
C ALA A 56 16.25 -2.95 -2.91
N TRP A 57 15.13 -2.37 -2.50
CA TRP A 57 14.10 -1.85 -3.39
C TRP A 57 14.19 -0.34 -3.57
N ILE A 58 14.91 0.38 -2.70
CA ILE A 58 15.07 1.83 -2.76
C ILE A 58 15.80 2.23 -4.05
N ASN A 59 15.25 3.21 -4.77
CA ASN A 59 15.76 3.71 -6.05
C ASN A 59 15.88 2.65 -7.17
N LYS A 60 15.18 1.53 -7.03
CA LYS A 60 15.21 0.47 -8.04
C LYS A 60 14.35 0.80 -9.26
N TYR A 61 13.27 1.53 -9.06
CA TYR A 61 12.34 1.92 -10.09
C TYR A 61 12.14 3.45 -10.10
N ASN A 62 11.44 3.95 -11.11
CA ASN A 62 11.16 5.38 -11.25
C ASN A 62 10.08 5.83 -10.25
N SER A 63 10.51 6.07 -9.02
CA SER A 63 9.68 6.59 -7.93
C SER A 63 10.51 7.50 -7.04
N THR A 64 9.86 8.41 -6.33
CA THR A 64 10.49 9.15 -5.23
C THR A 64 10.30 8.35 -3.94
N TYR A 65 11.40 7.91 -3.33
CA TYR A 65 11.37 6.98 -2.21
C TYR A 65 11.50 7.66 -0.85
N LEU A 66 10.69 7.18 0.11
CA LEU A 66 10.95 7.33 1.54
C LEU A 66 11.39 5.97 2.11
N HIS A 67 12.67 5.85 2.45
CA HIS A 67 13.14 4.68 3.19
C HIS A 67 12.74 4.80 4.66
N VAL A 68 11.84 3.93 5.11
CA VAL A 68 11.32 3.91 6.49
C VAL A 68 11.48 2.51 7.07
N PRO A 69 12.42 2.29 8.01
CA PRO A 69 12.62 0.99 8.62
C PRO A 69 11.37 0.56 9.40
N LEU A 70 11.17 -0.75 9.52
CA LEU A 70 10.09 -1.30 10.30
C LEU A 70 10.35 -1.18 11.81
N LYS A 71 9.26 -1.03 12.57
CA LYS A 71 9.21 -1.12 14.02
C LYS A 71 8.24 -2.22 14.43
N LYS A 72 8.59 -3.04 15.41
CA LYS A 72 7.67 -4.01 16.01
C LYS A 72 6.63 -3.28 16.86
N TYR A 73 5.45 -3.87 16.88
CA TYR A 73 4.32 -3.39 17.67
C TYR A 73 3.78 -4.53 18.52
N ASP A 74 3.40 -4.21 19.75
CA ASP A 74 2.68 -5.12 20.64
C ASP A 74 1.15 -5.00 20.49
N ASP A 75 0.68 -3.89 19.88
CA ASP A 75 -0.72 -3.47 19.82
C ASP A 75 -1.19 -3.09 18.40
N ILE A 76 -0.53 -3.61 17.35
CA ILE A 76 -0.98 -3.44 15.97
C ILE A 76 -2.15 -4.40 15.70
N TRP A 77 -3.11 -3.91 14.89
CA TRP A 77 -4.18 -4.77 14.43
C TRP A 77 -3.61 -5.97 13.64
N THR A 78 -4.06 -7.14 14.01
CA THR A 78 -3.80 -8.39 13.27
C THR A 78 -5.12 -9.11 13.06
N ALA A 79 -5.25 -9.84 11.97
CA ALA A 79 -6.42 -10.67 11.76
C ALA A 79 -6.52 -11.73 12.91
N PRO A 80 -7.71 -11.94 13.46
CA PRO A 80 -7.91 -12.76 14.68
C PRO A 80 -7.41 -14.21 14.61
N ASN A 81 -7.10 -14.72 13.42
CA ASN A 81 -6.86 -16.15 13.17
C ASN A 81 -5.51 -16.47 12.50
N LEU A 82 -4.56 -15.55 12.41
CA LEU A 82 -3.26 -15.80 11.79
C LEU A 82 -2.13 -15.79 12.83
N PRO A 83 -1.81 -16.95 13.43
CA PRO A 83 -0.61 -17.07 14.27
C PRO A 83 0.64 -17.01 13.39
N GLY A 84 1.57 -16.11 13.71
CA GLY A 84 2.91 -16.07 13.11
C GLY A 84 3.25 -14.85 12.28
N VAL A 85 2.38 -13.88 12.17
CA VAL A 85 2.71 -12.57 11.59
C VAL A 85 3.63 -11.84 12.57
N ASN A 86 4.82 -11.43 12.09
CA ASN A 86 5.69 -10.54 12.84
C ASN A 86 5.08 -9.14 12.83
N ASN A 87 4.32 -8.80 13.86
CA ASN A 87 3.66 -7.51 14.02
C ASN A 87 4.65 -6.35 13.91
N ALA A 88 4.95 -5.95 12.68
CA ALA A 88 5.82 -4.83 12.39
C ALA A 88 5.23 -3.98 11.28
N TRP A 89 5.49 -2.70 11.34
CA TRP A 89 5.07 -1.76 10.30
C TRP A 89 6.09 -0.63 10.23
N PHE A 90 6.00 0.21 9.21
CA PHE A 90 6.85 1.38 9.06
C PHE A 90 6.92 2.17 10.38
N ASN A 91 8.12 2.52 10.82
CA ASN A 91 8.29 3.27 12.06
C ASN A 91 7.55 4.61 11.96
N PRO A 92 6.48 4.84 12.77
CA PRO A 92 5.59 5.98 12.59
C PRO A 92 6.27 7.31 12.91
N ASP A 93 7.24 7.32 13.81
CA ASP A 93 7.97 8.55 14.17
C ASP A 93 8.85 9.01 13.01
N ILE A 94 9.57 8.05 12.38
CA ILE A 94 10.38 8.30 11.19
C ILE A 94 9.49 8.64 9.99
N LEU A 95 8.40 7.89 9.80
CA LEU A 95 7.45 8.14 8.72
C LEU A 95 6.86 9.54 8.81
N LYS A 96 6.34 9.92 9.98
CA LYS A 96 5.78 11.26 10.22
C LYS A 96 6.80 12.36 9.94
N GLN A 97 8.03 12.19 10.41
CA GLN A 97 9.11 13.14 10.15
C GLN A 97 9.40 13.25 8.64
N LYS A 98 9.54 12.14 7.94
CA LYS A 98 9.84 12.13 6.51
C LYS A 98 8.70 12.66 5.67
N LEU A 99 7.45 12.34 5.99
CA LEU A 99 6.27 12.92 5.33
C LEU A 99 6.26 14.44 5.50
N ALA A 100 6.54 14.95 6.70
CA ALA A 100 6.56 16.39 6.98
C ALA A 100 7.71 17.14 6.27
N PHE A 101 8.85 16.51 6.01
CA PHE A 101 10.01 17.19 5.43
C PHE A 101 10.23 16.89 3.94
N THR A 102 9.90 15.68 3.49
CA THR A 102 10.18 15.25 2.12
C THR A 102 8.92 15.28 1.25
N PHE A 103 7.76 14.95 1.82
CA PHE A 103 6.48 14.88 1.13
C PHE A 103 5.47 15.93 1.63
N TRP A 104 5.92 16.97 2.32
CA TRP A 104 5.06 17.96 2.98
C TRP A 104 4.04 18.62 2.05
N ASP A 105 4.36 18.79 0.77
CA ASP A 105 3.50 19.38 -0.25
C ASP A 105 3.02 18.36 -1.31
N VAL A 106 3.35 17.09 -1.11
CA VAL A 106 2.93 16.03 -2.05
C VAL A 106 1.45 15.77 -1.88
N LYS A 107 0.69 16.10 -2.92
CA LYS A 107 -0.69 15.70 -3.08
C LYS A 107 -0.74 14.48 -3.97
N TYR A 108 -1.32 13.42 -3.46
CA TYR A 108 -1.55 12.20 -4.23
C TYR A 108 -3.04 12.01 -4.50
N ASP A 109 -3.33 11.31 -5.57
CA ASP A 109 -4.69 11.08 -6.07
C ASP A 109 -5.18 9.65 -5.76
N LEU A 110 -4.28 8.78 -5.27
CA LEU A 110 -4.56 7.40 -4.92
C LEU A 110 -3.52 6.88 -3.92
N ILE A 111 -3.94 6.04 -2.98
CA ILE A 111 -3.06 5.26 -2.11
C ILE A 111 -3.10 3.79 -2.55
N LEU A 112 -1.92 3.19 -2.77
CA LEU A 112 -1.74 1.76 -3.02
C LEU A 112 -1.08 1.11 -1.80
N VAL A 113 -1.78 0.21 -1.12
CA VAL A 113 -1.28 -0.51 0.05
C VAL A 113 -0.83 -1.90 -0.38
N ASP A 114 0.45 -2.04 -0.72
CA ASP A 114 1.11 -3.28 -1.13
C ASP A 114 2.27 -3.68 -0.19
N GLY A 115 2.52 -2.93 0.85
CA GLY A 115 3.59 -3.17 1.82
C GLY A 115 3.25 -2.72 3.24
N PRO A 116 4.10 -3.07 4.19
CA PRO A 116 5.29 -3.92 4.05
C PRO A 116 4.95 -5.36 3.66
N SER A 117 6.00 -6.19 3.45
CA SER A 117 5.82 -7.61 3.11
C SER A 117 4.76 -8.29 3.99
N GLY A 118 3.94 -9.18 3.40
CA GLY A 118 2.90 -9.93 4.11
C GLY A 118 3.39 -10.76 5.30
N PHE A 119 4.71 -11.02 5.39
CA PHE A 119 5.33 -11.62 6.58
C PHE A 119 5.22 -10.73 7.83
N PHE A 120 5.14 -9.40 7.66
CA PHE A 120 5.01 -8.44 8.76
C PHE A 120 3.57 -7.99 8.99
N GLY A 121 2.70 -8.19 8.00
CA GLY A 121 1.33 -7.68 8.00
C GLY A 121 1.24 -6.18 7.70
N ARG A 122 0.03 -5.71 7.44
CA ARG A 122 -0.25 -4.31 7.04
C ARG A 122 -1.14 -3.57 8.04
N GLY A 123 -1.39 -4.16 9.21
CA GLY A 123 -2.29 -3.60 10.23
C GLY A 123 -1.87 -2.22 10.77
N GLY A 124 -0.58 -1.86 10.65
CA GLY A 124 -0.11 -0.53 11.00
C GLY A 124 -0.69 0.58 10.15
N PHE A 125 -1.13 0.29 8.92
CA PHE A 125 -1.82 1.27 8.08
C PHE A 125 -3.15 1.69 8.75
N LEU A 126 -3.94 0.74 9.23
CA LEU A 126 -5.17 1.04 9.96
C LEU A 126 -4.91 1.87 11.24
N LYS A 127 -3.83 1.55 11.96
CA LYS A 127 -3.45 2.26 13.19
C LYS A 127 -3.08 3.71 12.93
N HIS A 128 -2.41 3.98 11.81
CA HIS A 128 -1.81 5.27 11.46
C HIS A 128 -2.46 5.93 10.23
N LEU A 129 -3.76 5.71 10.00
CA LEU A 129 -4.52 6.36 8.92
C LEU A 129 -4.44 7.89 8.97
N ASP A 130 -4.27 8.46 10.17
CA ASP A 130 -4.13 9.91 10.40
C ASP A 130 -2.86 10.53 9.80
N LEU A 131 -1.89 9.70 9.40
CA LEU A 131 -0.70 10.17 8.67
C LEU A 131 -0.96 10.40 7.18
N PHE A 132 -2.12 9.98 6.66
CA PHE A 132 -2.43 9.98 5.24
C PHE A 132 -3.68 10.78 4.92
N ASP A 133 -3.71 11.37 3.74
CA ASP A 133 -4.96 11.90 3.18
C ASP A 133 -5.83 10.75 2.69
N THR A 134 -6.74 10.31 3.53
CA THR A 134 -7.67 9.21 3.23
C THR A 134 -8.92 9.68 2.46
N SER A 135 -8.97 10.92 1.99
CA SER A 135 -10.07 11.39 1.12
C SER A 135 -9.98 10.82 -0.29
N VAL A 136 -8.79 10.38 -0.71
CA VAL A 136 -8.55 9.74 -2.01
C VAL A 136 -8.91 8.24 -2.01
N PRO A 137 -9.12 7.63 -3.18
CA PRO A 137 -9.30 6.18 -3.30
C PRO A 137 -8.09 5.41 -2.75
N MET A 138 -8.36 4.27 -2.11
CA MET A 138 -7.33 3.37 -1.60
C MET A 138 -7.49 1.99 -2.24
N ILE A 139 -6.40 1.43 -2.72
CA ILE A 139 -6.34 0.05 -3.21
C ILE A 139 -5.55 -0.77 -2.20
N ILE A 140 -6.10 -1.91 -1.80
CA ILE A 140 -5.48 -2.87 -0.89
C ILE A 140 -5.14 -4.11 -1.69
N ASP A 141 -3.86 -4.42 -1.81
CA ASP A 141 -3.42 -5.63 -2.48
C ASP A 141 -3.34 -6.81 -1.51
N ASP A 142 -3.31 -8.03 -2.05
CA ASP A 142 -3.21 -9.30 -1.32
C ASP A 142 -4.42 -9.64 -0.42
N ILE A 143 -5.62 -9.14 -0.71
CA ILE A 143 -6.83 -9.39 0.10
C ILE A 143 -7.21 -10.87 0.23
N HIS A 144 -6.54 -11.79 -0.45
CA HIS A 144 -6.71 -13.23 -0.26
C HIS A 144 -6.12 -13.74 1.08
N ARG A 145 -5.48 -12.87 1.82
CA ARG A 145 -4.92 -13.09 3.17
C ARG A 145 -5.67 -12.23 4.20
N GLU A 146 -4.99 -11.79 5.25
CA GLU A 146 -5.54 -10.93 6.31
C GLU A 146 -5.92 -9.52 5.84
N GLU A 147 -5.41 -9.10 4.68
CA GLU A 147 -5.68 -7.79 4.12
C GLU A 147 -7.16 -7.59 3.73
N MET A 148 -7.94 -8.67 3.58
CA MET A 148 -9.41 -8.56 3.45
C MET A 148 -10.03 -7.98 4.71
N ASP A 149 -9.69 -8.54 5.87
CA ASP A 149 -10.23 -8.08 7.16
C ASP A 149 -9.70 -6.67 7.48
N LEU A 150 -8.45 -6.38 7.10
CA LEU A 150 -7.87 -5.05 7.18
C LEU A 150 -8.67 -4.03 6.36
N MET A 151 -8.99 -4.36 5.11
CA MET A 151 -9.79 -3.51 4.22
C MET A 151 -11.18 -3.21 4.82
N ILE A 152 -11.84 -4.23 5.36
CA ILE A 152 -13.13 -4.08 6.04
C ILE A 152 -13.00 -3.13 7.24
N ALA A 153 -12.00 -3.34 8.09
CA ALA A 153 -11.78 -2.49 9.26
C ALA A 153 -11.46 -1.03 8.89
N ILE A 154 -10.71 -0.79 7.82
CA ILE A 154 -10.46 0.56 7.28
C ILE A 154 -11.75 1.19 6.78
N SER A 155 -12.54 0.44 6.00
CA SER A 155 -13.83 0.87 5.45
C SER A 155 -14.79 1.31 6.58
N GLU A 156 -14.92 0.49 7.61
CA GLU A 156 -15.74 0.81 8.79
C GLU A 156 -15.25 2.05 9.52
N LYS A 157 -13.94 2.14 9.79
CA LYS A 157 -13.35 3.29 10.49
C LYS A 157 -13.53 4.60 9.74
N LEU A 158 -13.45 4.56 8.41
CA LEU A 158 -13.60 5.75 7.56
C LEU A 158 -15.06 6.00 7.13
N ASN A 159 -15.97 5.07 7.42
CA ASN A 159 -17.34 5.07 6.91
C ASN A 159 -17.39 5.24 5.38
N LYS A 160 -16.54 4.48 4.68
CA LYS A 160 -16.42 4.45 3.22
C LYS A 160 -16.75 3.07 2.67
N PRO A 161 -17.44 2.96 1.51
CA PRO A 161 -17.72 1.66 0.91
C PRO A 161 -16.45 1.01 0.37
N TYR A 162 -16.37 -0.31 0.45
CA TYR A 162 -15.33 -1.10 -0.19
C TYR A 162 -15.92 -2.07 -1.22
N LYS A 163 -15.09 -2.51 -2.14
CA LYS A 163 -15.40 -3.60 -3.10
C LYS A 163 -14.15 -4.45 -3.34
N THR A 164 -14.37 -5.71 -3.73
CA THR A 164 -13.33 -6.58 -4.26
C THR A 164 -13.35 -6.56 -5.78
N LEU A 165 -12.19 -6.49 -6.40
CA LEU A 165 -12.05 -6.55 -7.85
C LEU A 165 -11.84 -8.00 -8.32
N ASP A 166 -10.98 -8.70 -7.61
CA ASP A 166 -10.68 -10.10 -7.81
C ASP A 166 -10.34 -10.76 -6.47
N LYS A 167 -9.76 -11.95 -6.52
CA LYS A 167 -9.30 -12.68 -5.33
C LYS A 167 -8.20 -11.93 -4.55
N TYR A 168 -7.43 -11.08 -5.22
CA TYR A 168 -6.22 -10.48 -4.68
C TYR A 168 -6.36 -8.99 -4.37
N THR A 169 -7.27 -8.29 -5.02
CA THR A 169 -7.33 -6.83 -5.00
C THR A 169 -8.68 -6.33 -4.54
N GLY A 170 -8.67 -5.43 -3.59
CA GLY A 170 -9.83 -4.67 -3.17
C GLY A 170 -9.59 -3.17 -3.18
N TYR A 171 -10.66 -2.39 -3.09
CA TYR A 171 -10.56 -0.94 -3.04
C TYR A 171 -11.62 -0.31 -2.14
N ILE A 172 -11.30 0.88 -1.63
CA ILE A 172 -12.13 1.77 -0.82
C ILE A 172 -12.18 3.11 -1.55
N LEU A 173 -13.40 3.63 -1.76
CA LEU A 173 -13.63 4.90 -2.46
C LEU A 173 -13.78 6.09 -1.52
#